data_51f84ed9c4a9a193ab7da0f26e9df8a3
#
_entry.id   51f84ed9c4a9a193ab7da0f26e9df8a3
#
_cell.length_a   1.000
_cell.length_b   1.000
_cell.length_c   1.000
_cell.angle_alpha   90.00
_cell.angle_beta   90.00
_cell.angle_gamma   90.00
#
_symmetry.space_group_name_H-M   'P 1'
#
loop_
_entity.id
_entity.type
_entity.pdbx_description
1 polymer ?
#
loop_
_entity_poly.entity_id
_entity_poly.type
_entity_poly.pdbx_seq_one_letter_code
_entity_poly.pdbx_strand_id
1 'polypeptide(L)'
;MLLLSVILSEHLEYIDFQVVLHDNPYPSDIFIHTMSVENHYMGIIDSTLNIKWYINSGYRGIDFKVNQDWLSYFDKQNQSWILLNTFMIETDTLEFFGGPLADYHDIQIFDTGGYILQSHDSSFVDMSNFVENGQWANVKFLLIQEFDHNHNLVFDWNPWDHLDIADYTNIDLTTNNITWMHGNSIEVDTDQNIMLSNRVSSEIIKIGRNTGNVIWRLGGPKNDFLFEDDSLNGFSMQHDVRRIENGHLTLFDNGNLHDPQISRVCEYELDETSMIATLIWSFSHPDGHCGLAMGSAQRLPNQNTLINWGLVMGNPNNEFGAIITEVDYNKNIVLEIHYPHGHNNYKVRKDVWGFQTNLMPGDTNLDDVVDIMDIHYIIDYFTVDSVALDIFHLYRFDINRDGTISESDIDHLVELLLFSDL
;
A
#
# COMPACT_ATOMS: atom_id res chain seq x y z
N MET A 1 -21.05 -6.73 -45.38
CA MET A 1 -21.34 -7.05 -43.97
C MET A 1 -20.21 -7.96 -43.47
N LEU A 2 -18.99 -7.48 -43.44
CA LEU A 2 -17.79 -8.23 -42.96
C LEU A 2 -16.56 -7.33 -42.75
N LEU A 3 -16.76 -6.05 -42.42
CA LEU A 3 -15.65 -5.11 -42.20
C LEU A 3 -15.82 -4.23 -40.95
N LEU A 4 -16.82 -4.52 -40.09
CA LEU A 4 -17.06 -3.78 -38.86
C LEU A 4 -16.67 -4.53 -37.56
N SER A 5 -16.11 -5.74 -37.66
CA SER A 5 -15.74 -6.56 -36.47
C SER A 5 -14.24 -6.59 -36.16
N VAL A 6 -13.43 -5.73 -36.78
CA VAL A 6 -11.97 -5.73 -36.59
C VAL A 6 -11.44 -4.44 -35.92
N ILE A 7 -12.28 -3.42 -35.70
CA ILE A 7 -11.82 -2.14 -35.15
C ILE A 7 -12.14 -1.98 -33.65
N LEU A 8 -12.86 -2.92 -33.03
CA LEU A 8 -13.21 -2.87 -31.61
C LEU A 8 -12.24 -3.66 -30.68
N SER A 9 -11.04 -3.99 -31.14
CA SER A 9 -10.04 -4.70 -30.33
C SER A 9 -8.76 -3.90 -30.09
N GLU A 10 -8.74 -2.62 -30.34
CA GLU A 10 -7.56 -1.79 -30.07
C GLU A 10 -7.76 -0.99 -28.77
N HIS A 11 -7.11 -1.53 -27.72
CA HIS A 11 -6.66 -0.83 -26.51
C HIS A 11 -7.73 -0.32 -25.52
N LEU A 12 -8.58 -1.19 -25.02
CA LEU A 12 -8.98 -1.04 -23.63
C LEU A 12 -7.77 -1.47 -22.76
N GLU A 13 -6.93 -0.53 -22.36
CA GLU A 13 -5.91 -0.76 -21.34
C GLU A 13 -6.64 -0.99 -20.02
N TYR A 14 -6.93 -2.23 -19.69
CA TYR A 14 -7.55 -2.61 -18.42
C TYR A 14 -6.53 -3.36 -17.56
N ILE A 15 -6.84 -3.46 -16.26
CA ILE A 15 -6.04 -4.27 -15.35
C ILE A 15 -6.07 -5.72 -15.82
N ASP A 16 -4.95 -6.21 -16.34
CA ASP A 16 -4.78 -7.59 -16.77
C ASP A 16 -4.28 -8.44 -15.60
N PHE A 17 -4.93 -9.57 -15.35
CA PHE A 17 -4.48 -10.58 -14.40
C PHE A 17 -5.04 -11.95 -14.77
N GLN A 18 -4.31 -12.99 -14.38
CA GLN A 18 -4.74 -14.37 -14.53
C GLN A 18 -5.23 -14.92 -13.19
N VAL A 19 -6.44 -15.46 -13.17
CA VAL A 19 -6.95 -16.25 -12.04
C VAL A 19 -6.42 -17.67 -12.15
N VAL A 20 -5.55 -18.06 -11.21
CA VAL A 20 -4.97 -19.41 -11.14
C VAL A 20 -5.86 -20.32 -10.32
N LEU A 21 -6.39 -19.82 -9.21
CA LEU A 21 -7.30 -20.56 -8.32
C LEU A 21 -8.36 -19.61 -7.74
N HIS A 22 -9.61 -20.09 -7.65
CA HIS A 22 -10.69 -19.43 -6.94
C HIS A 22 -11.59 -20.48 -6.31
N ASP A 23 -11.28 -20.85 -5.07
CA ASP A 23 -11.99 -21.91 -4.32
C ASP A 23 -12.52 -21.37 -2.99
N ASN A 24 -13.67 -20.69 -3.05
CA ASN A 24 -14.37 -20.13 -1.90
C ASN A 24 -13.51 -19.19 -1.00
N PRO A 25 -12.82 -18.19 -1.57
CA PRO A 25 -12.12 -17.19 -0.78
C PRO A 25 -13.09 -16.34 0.03
N TYR A 26 -12.56 -15.53 0.97
CA TYR A 26 -13.39 -14.59 1.74
C TYR A 26 -14.12 -13.61 0.80
N PRO A 27 -15.45 -13.50 0.89
CA PRO A 27 -16.27 -12.77 -0.07
C PRO A 27 -16.25 -11.25 0.18
N SER A 28 -15.18 -10.59 -0.22
CA SER A 28 -14.97 -9.16 -0.05
C SER A 28 -14.26 -8.59 -1.28
N ASP A 29 -14.37 -7.29 -1.50
CA ASP A 29 -13.67 -6.60 -2.58
C ASP A 29 -12.16 -6.60 -2.33
N ILE A 30 -11.37 -6.66 -3.41
CA ILE A 30 -9.90 -6.59 -3.37
C ILE A 30 -9.47 -5.21 -3.88
N PHE A 31 -8.74 -4.48 -3.07
CA PHE A 31 -8.19 -3.16 -3.38
C PHE A 31 -6.75 -3.32 -3.83
N ILE A 32 -6.45 -2.83 -5.01
CA ILE A 32 -5.15 -2.99 -5.64
C ILE A 32 -4.62 -1.65 -6.17
N HIS A 33 -3.30 -1.55 -6.20
CA HIS A 33 -2.58 -0.57 -6.98
C HIS A 33 -1.48 -1.30 -7.73
N THR A 34 -1.68 -1.53 -9.02
CA THR A 34 -0.67 -2.18 -9.87
C THR A 34 0.27 -1.16 -10.47
N MET A 35 1.55 -1.46 -10.43
CA MET A 35 2.61 -0.65 -11.02
C MET A 35 3.30 -1.44 -12.11
N SER A 36 3.38 -0.88 -13.31
CA SER A 36 4.23 -1.37 -14.40
C SER A 36 5.16 -0.26 -14.88
N VAL A 37 6.01 -0.57 -15.85
CA VAL A 37 6.88 0.45 -16.47
C VAL A 37 6.06 1.48 -17.28
N GLU A 38 4.91 1.06 -17.80
CA GLU A 38 4.09 1.85 -18.73
C GLU A 38 2.83 2.40 -18.08
N ASN A 39 2.19 1.62 -17.18
CA ASN A 39 0.88 1.95 -16.63
C ASN A 39 0.79 1.65 -15.12
N HIS A 40 0.08 2.51 -14.42
CA HIS A 40 -0.25 2.37 -13.01
C HIS A 40 -1.77 2.43 -12.85
N TYR A 41 -2.35 1.40 -12.26
CA TYR A 41 -3.80 1.32 -12.05
C TYR A 41 -4.11 1.25 -10.57
N MET A 42 -5.08 2.04 -10.12
CA MET A 42 -5.87 1.71 -8.94
C MET A 42 -7.08 0.92 -9.35
N GLY A 43 -7.48 -0.06 -8.58
CA GLY A 43 -8.66 -0.86 -8.91
C GLY A 43 -9.32 -1.52 -7.71
N ILE A 44 -10.59 -1.82 -7.89
CA ILE A 44 -11.40 -2.60 -6.99
C ILE A 44 -11.93 -3.80 -7.77
N ILE A 45 -11.59 -4.99 -7.32
CA ILE A 45 -12.01 -6.26 -7.89
C ILE A 45 -13.04 -6.86 -6.93
N ASP A 46 -14.22 -7.24 -7.40
CA ASP A 46 -15.25 -7.84 -6.56
C ASP A 46 -14.91 -9.29 -6.15
N SER A 47 -15.72 -9.85 -5.25
CA SER A 47 -15.52 -11.21 -4.75
C SER A 47 -15.67 -12.31 -5.80
N THR A 48 -16.20 -11.99 -6.99
CA THR A 48 -16.33 -12.90 -8.15
C THR A 48 -15.23 -12.66 -9.19
N LEU A 49 -14.25 -11.81 -8.84
CA LEU A 49 -13.08 -11.41 -9.64
C LEU A 49 -13.43 -10.60 -10.90
N ASN A 50 -14.58 -9.91 -10.91
CA ASN A 50 -14.85 -8.88 -11.89
C ASN A 50 -14.27 -7.55 -11.43
N ILE A 51 -13.77 -6.76 -12.37
CA ILE A 51 -13.35 -5.39 -12.08
C ILE A 51 -14.58 -4.54 -11.81
N LYS A 52 -14.75 -4.12 -10.56
CA LYS A 52 -15.85 -3.29 -10.09
C LYS A 52 -15.60 -1.81 -10.39
N TRP A 53 -14.33 -1.40 -10.30
CA TRP A 53 -13.88 -0.06 -10.58
C TRP A 53 -12.38 -0.06 -10.85
N TYR A 54 -11.90 0.79 -11.75
CA TYR A 54 -10.47 1.01 -11.94
C TYR A 54 -10.21 2.35 -12.62
N ILE A 55 -8.99 2.85 -12.47
CA ILE A 55 -8.49 4.03 -13.17
C ILE A 55 -7.01 3.88 -13.46
N ASN A 56 -6.58 4.36 -14.63
CA ASN A 56 -5.16 4.59 -14.89
C ASN A 56 -4.74 5.83 -14.07
N SER A 57 -4.01 5.60 -13.00
CA SER A 57 -3.67 6.63 -12.03
C SER A 57 -2.35 7.35 -12.33
N GLY A 58 -1.66 6.97 -13.40
CA GLY A 58 -0.29 7.43 -13.65
C GLY A 58 0.62 7.04 -12.49
N TYR A 59 1.28 8.02 -11.87
CA TYR A 59 2.13 7.79 -10.67
C TYR A 59 1.39 7.99 -9.34
N ARG A 60 0.05 8.08 -9.34
CA ARG A 60 -0.80 8.20 -8.17
C ARG A 60 -1.31 6.83 -7.73
N GLY A 61 -1.86 6.74 -6.53
CA GLY A 61 -2.65 5.61 -6.09
C GLY A 61 -1.92 4.55 -5.28
N ILE A 62 -0.70 4.80 -4.81
CA ILE A 62 0.04 3.84 -3.98
C ILE A 62 -0.71 3.60 -2.66
N ASP A 63 -0.74 2.35 -2.20
CA ASP A 63 -1.42 1.89 -0.98
C ASP A 63 -2.92 2.26 -0.94
N PHE A 64 -3.61 1.96 -2.06
CA PHE A 64 -5.05 2.18 -2.20
C PHE A 64 -5.83 1.20 -1.33
N LYS A 65 -6.57 1.73 -0.35
CA LYS A 65 -7.24 0.90 0.67
C LYS A 65 -8.41 1.62 1.31
N VAL A 66 -9.31 0.83 1.91
CA VAL A 66 -10.27 1.34 2.90
C VAL A 66 -9.52 1.69 4.18
N ASN A 67 -9.78 2.86 4.72
CA ASN A 67 -9.18 3.36 5.95
C ASN A 67 -10.28 4.09 6.75
N GLN A 68 -10.95 3.35 7.65
CA GLN A 68 -12.17 3.74 8.35
C GLN A 68 -13.32 4.05 7.34
N ASP A 69 -13.90 5.22 7.42
CA ASP A 69 -15.01 5.65 6.57
C ASP A 69 -14.57 6.26 5.23
N TRP A 70 -13.28 6.16 4.89
CA TRP A 70 -12.70 6.69 3.65
C TRP A 70 -11.98 5.61 2.85
N LEU A 71 -11.90 5.82 1.54
CA LEU A 71 -10.82 5.25 0.75
C LEU A 71 -9.62 6.18 0.84
N SER A 72 -8.43 5.64 0.95
CA SER A 72 -7.20 6.41 0.95
C SER A 72 -6.22 5.90 -0.09
N TYR A 73 -5.46 6.81 -0.66
CA TYR A 73 -4.32 6.50 -1.53
C TYR A 73 -3.24 7.58 -1.41
N PHE A 74 -2.02 7.21 -1.73
CA PHE A 74 -0.93 8.17 -1.78
C PHE A 74 -0.77 8.73 -3.21
N ASP A 75 -0.80 10.05 -3.33
CA ASP A 75 -0.46 10.77 -4.55
C ASP A 75 1.05 11.05 -4.59
N LYS A 76 1.77 10.24 -5.37
CA LYS A 76 3.22 10.37 -5.51
C LYS A 76 3.64 11.67 -6.20
N GLN A 77 2.77 12.28 -7.00
CA GLN A 77 3.07 13.53 -7.68
C GLN A 77 3.10 14.70 -6.72
N ASN A 78 2.13 14.76 -5.80
CA ASN A 78 2.01 15.81 -4.79
C ASN A 78 2.64 15.40 -3.45
N GLN A 79 3.00 14.12 -3.29
CA GLN A 79 3.55 13.52 -2.07
C GLN A 79 2.66 13.78 -0.85
N SER A 80 1.40 13.46 -0.99
CA SER A 80 0.35 13.60 0.02
C SER A 80 -0.59 12.41 -0.02
N TRP A 81 -1.31 12.18 1.08
CA TRP A 81 -2.38 11.19 1.14
C TRP A 81 -3.70 11.84 0.81
N ILE A 82 -4.49 11.20 -0.03
CA ILE A 82 -5.80 11.66 -0.47
C ILE A 82 -6.87 10.78 0.14
N LEU A 83 -7.94 11.40 0.64
CA LEU A 83 -9.12 10.74 1.16
C LEU A 83 -10.30 10.88 0.23
N LEU A 84 -10.99 9.78 0.00
CA LEU A 84 -12.18 9.70 -0.84
C LEU A 84 -13.36 9.23 -0.01
N ASN A 85 -14.52 9.83 -0.25
CA ASN A 85 -15.79 9.38 0.33
C ASN A 85 -16.43 8.25 -0.51
N THR A 86 -17.63 7.82 -0.10
CA THR A 86 -18.40 6.77 -0.79
C THR A 86 -18.89 7.17 -2.18
N PHE A 87 -18.87 8.46 -2.51
CA PHE A 87 -19.12 8.97 -3.85
C PHE A 87 -17.86 9.04 -4.70
N MET A 88 -16.73 8.51 -4.20
CA MET A 88 -15.43 8.58 -4.85
C MET A 88 -14.95 10.03 -5.09
N ILE A 89 -15.33 10.98 -4.27
CA ILE A 89 -14.92 12.37 -4.33
C ILE A 89 -13.80 12.59 -3.32
N GLU A 90 -12.75 13.29 -3.74
CA GLU A 90 -11.68 13.75 -2.85
C GLU A 90 -12.27 14.70 -1.81
N THR A 91 -12.11 14.36 -0.54
CA THR A 91 -12.67 15.13 0.58
C THR A 91 -11.61 15.78 1.42
N ASP A 92 -10.39 15.24 1.39
CA ASP A 92 -9.30 15.73 2.20
C ASP A 92 -7.93 15.35 1.63
N THR A 93 -6.91 16.16 1.98
CA THR A 93 -5.51 15.95 1.64
C THR A 93 -4.69 16.00 2.92
N LEU A 94 -4.00 14.88 3.23
CA LEU A 94 -3.23 14.75 4.45
C LEU A 94 -1.73 14.88 4.14
N GLU A 95 -1.10 15.84 4.79
CA GLU A 95 0.28 16.25 4.53
C GLU A 95 1.14 16.11 5.78
N PHE A 96 2.46 16.05 5.59
CA PHE A 96 3.45 16.17 6.64
C PHE A 96 3.78 17.65 6.87
N PHE A 97 3.91 18.08 8.12
CA PHE A 97 4.05 19.50 8.47
C PHE A 97 5.51 19.88 8.76
N GLY A 98 5.91 21.05 8.26
CA GLY A 98 7.10 21.76 8.72
C GLY A 98 8.45 21.18 8.28
N GLY A 99 8.47 20.38 7.22
CA GLY A 99 9.69 19.74 6.76
C GLY A 99 9.56 19.00 5.44
N PRO A 100 10.05 17.76 5.37
CA PRO A 100 9.94 16.92 4.19
C PRO A 100 8.48 16.57 3.89
N LEU A 101 8.23 16.10 2.67
CA LEU A 101 6.90 15.71 2.23
C LEU A 101 6.50 14.35 2.79
N ALA A 102 5.20 14.03 2.82
CA ALA A 102 4.70 12.75 3.29
C ALA A 102 5.29 11.57 2.47
N ASP A 103 5.40 10.42 3.12
CA ASP A 103 5.89 9.19 2.53
C ASP A 103 4.75 8.23 2.22
N TYR A 104 4.90 7.43 1.16
CA TYR A 104 3.85 6.56 0.63
C TYR A 104 3.71 5.21 1.34
N HIS A 105 4.60 4.89 2.26
CA HIS A 105 4.65 3.54 2.77
C HIS A 105 3.47 3.19 3.66
N ASP A 106 2.98 4.13 4.48
CA ASP A 106 1.80 3.88 5.30
C ASP A 106 1.19 5.13 5.93
N ILE A 107 -0.11 5.04 6.22
CA ILE A 107 -0.91 5.97 7.01
C ILE A 107 -1.96 5.19 7.79
N GLN A 108 -2.24 5.60 9.01
CA GLN A 108 -3.43 5.18 9.74
C GLN A 108 -4.32 6.37 10.03
N ILE A 109 -5.62 6.23 9.73
CA ILE A 109 -6.66 7.19 10.07
C ILE A 109 -7.42 6.64 11.27
N PHE A 110 -7.78 7.51 12.21
CA PHE A 110 -8.52 7.13 13.41
C PHE A 110 -10.01 7.39 13.25
N ASP A 111 -10.85 6.69 14.00
CA ASP A 111 -12.31 6.90 14.04
C ASP A 111 -12.70 8.36 14.34
N THR A 112 -11.81 9.08 15.01
CA THR A 112 -11.99 10.50 15.34
C THR A 112 -11.70 11.44 14.17
N GLY A 113 -11.22 10.93 13.03
CA GLY A 113 -10.77 11.73 11.88
C GLY A 113 -9.33 12.23 11.98
N GLY A 114 -8.64 12.01 13.11
CA GLY A 114 -7.19 12.25 13.21
C GLY A 114 -6.40 11.18 12.46
N TYR A 115 -5.10 11.41 12.25
CA TYR A 115 -4.26 10.50 11.51
C TYR A 115 -2.81 10.52 11.96
N ILE A 116 -2.10 9.41 11.71
CA ILE A 116 -0.65 9.29 11.90
C ILE A 116 -0.02 8.88 10.58
N LEU A 117 1.07 9.52 10.21
CA LEU A 117 1.81 9.26 8.99
C LEU A 117 3.31 9.43 9.19
N GLN A 118 4.07 9.02 8.20
CA GLN A 118 5.52 9.08 8.21
C GLN A 118 6.09 9.89 7.05
N SER A 119 7.33 10.32 7.21
CA SER A 119 8.12 10.97 6.19
C SER A 119 9.58 10.52 6.27
N HIS A 120 10.35 10.75 5.21
CA HIS A 120 11.80 10.55 5.23
C HIS A 120 12.52 11.89 5.09
N ASP A 121 13.56 12.07 5.90
CA ASP A 121 14.48 13.19 5.80
C ASP A 121 15.92 12.69 5.75
N SER A 122 16.84 13.58 5.51
CA SER A 122 18.27 13.27 5.52
C SER A 122 19.09 14.40 6.10
N SER A 123 20.16 14.05 6.82
CA SER A 123 21.11 15.00 7.38
C SER A 123 22.55 14.62 7.00
N PHE A 124 23.38 15.62 6.80
CA PHE A 124 24.81 15.41 6.58
C PHE A 124 25.53 15.35 7.93
N VAL A 125 26.03 14.18 8.30
CA VAL A 125 26.50 13.85 9.65
C VAL A 125 27.93 13.34 9.62
N ASP A 126 28.74 13.78 10.58
CA ASP A 126 30.08 13.23 10.82
C ASP A 126 29.99 11.92 11.60
N MET A 127 30.02 10.80 10.87
CA MET A 127 29.87 9.46 11.43
C MET A 127 31.09 9.01 12.26
N SER A 128 32.23 9.73 12.22
CA SER A 128 33.35 9.44 13.11
C SER A 128 33.03 9.64 14.59
N ASN A 129 31.95 10.35 14.91
CA ASN A 129 31.43 10.51 16.26
C ASN A 129 30.69 9.26 16.79
N PHE A 130 30.32 8.32 15.91
CA PHE A 130 29.46 7.18 16.22
C PHE A 130 30.17 5.84 16.00
N VAL A 131 31.01 5.73 14.95
CA VAL A 131 31.67 4.46 14.58
C VAL A 131 33.13 4.70 14.18
N GLU A 132 33.98 3.71 14.46
CA GLU A 132 35.36 3.70 13.99
C GLU A 132 35.41 3.69 12.45
N ASN A 133 36.30 4.47 11.87
CA ASN A 133 36.39 4.71 10.41
C ASN A 133 35.15 5.37 9.78
N GLY A 134 34.26 5.93 10.59
CA GLY A 134 33.16 6.76 10.10
C GLY A 134 33.68 7.98 9.35
N GLN A 135 32.93 8.44 8.36
CA GLN A 135 33.18 9.62 7.57
C GLN A 135 31.95 10.51 7.50
N TRP A 136 32.08 11.69 6.90
CA TRP A 136 30.89 12.49 6.61
C TRP A 136 29.95 11.76 5.65
N ALA A 137 28.69 11.58 6.06
CA ALA A 137 27.70 10.83 5.34
C ALA A 137 26.36 11.56 5.26
N ASN A 138 25.64 11.34 4.16
CA ASN A 138 24.23 11.67 4.08
C ASN A 138 23.44 10.54 4.73
N VAL A 139 22.85 10.80 5.89
CA VAL A 139 22.09 9.82 6.68
C VAL A 139 20.60 10.04 6.45
N LYS A 140 19.94 9.08 5.80
CA LYS A 140 18.48 9.06 5.63
C LYS A 140 17.81 8.43 6.85
N PHE A 141 16.80 9.08 7.39
CA PHE A 141 16.03 8.64 8.57
C PHE A 141 14.54 8.89 8.39
N LEU A 142 13.74 8.38 9.30
CA LEU A 142 12.29 8.45 9.30
C LEU A 142 11.80 9.45 10.34
N LEU A 143 10.77 10.20 10.00
CA LEU A 143 10.00 11.06 10.89
C LEU A 143 8.58 10.56 11.01
N ILE A 144 7.94 10.75 12.16
CA ILE A 144 6.53 10.40 12.39
C ILE A 144 5.80 11.63 12.90
N GLN A 145 4.62 11.90 12.35
CA GLN A 145 3.72 12.92 12.88
C GLN A 145 2.30 12.38 13.03
N GLU A 146 1.63 12.84 14.08
CA GLU A 146 0.23 12.60 14.32
C GLU A 146 -0.53 13.93 14.38
N PHE A 147 -1.72 13.91 13.81
CA PHE A 147 -2.59 15.08 13.72
C PHE A 147 -3.98 14.75 14.26
N ASP A 148 -4.64 15.76 14.84
CA ASP A 148 -6.06 15.68 15.15
C ASP A 148 -6.92 15.88 13.90
N HIS A 149 -8.25 15.78 14.04
CA HIS A 149 -9.21 15.95 12.95
C HIS A 149 -9.28 17.38 12.36
N ASN A 150 -8.63 18.36 12.98
CA ASN A 150 -8.49 19.72 12.48
C ASN A 150 -7.11 19.97 11.87
N HIS A 151 -6.34 18.92 11.62
CA HIS A 151 -4.96 18.95 11.12
C HIS A 151 -3.99 19.70 12.06
N ASN A 152 -4.28 19.76 13.36
CA ASN A 152 -3.31 20.26 14.31
C ASN A 152 -2.32 19.15 14.67
N LEU A 153 -1.03 19.44 14.61
CA LEU A 153 0.04 18.53 15.02
C LEU A 153 -0.07 18.25 16.52
N VAL A 154 -0.23 16.98 16.90
CA VAL A 154 -0.36 16.54 18.30
C VAL A 154 0.82 15.68 18.77
N PHE A 155 1.55 15.07 17.85
CA PHE A 155 2.77 14.31 18.15
C PHE A 155 3.76 14.44 17.00
N ASP A 156 5.05 14.58 17.35
CA ASP A 156 6.18 14.65 16.42
C ASP A 156 7.32 13.81 16.96
N TRP A 157 7.89 12.95 16.12
CA TRP A 157 8.94 12.03 16.54
C TRP A 157 10.10 12.03 15.55
N ASN A 158 11.29 12.19 16.11
CA ASN A 158 12.54 12.15 15.36
C ASN A 158 13.48 11.10 15.99
N PRO A 159 14.00 10.13 15.25
CA PRO A 159 14.84 9.07 15.79
C PRO A 159 16.13 9.60 16.43
N TRP A 160 16.64 10.74 15.99
CA TRP A 160 17.84 11.36 16.59
C TRP A 160 17.66 11.74 18.06
N ASP A 161 16.44 11.92 18.54
CA ASP A 161 16.13 12.27 19.92
C ASP A 161 15.94 11.02 20.82
N HIS A 162 15.76 9.82 20.22
CA HIS A 162 15.31 8.64 20.94
C HIS A 162 16.14 7.38 20.67
N LEU A 163 16.96 7.35 19.61
CA LEU A 163 17.74 6.19 19.19
C LEU A 163 19.21 6.58 19.00
N ASP A 164 20.11 5.64 19.28
CA ASP A 164 21.53 5.80 18.94
C ASP A 164 21.81 5.06 17.62
N ILE A 165 22.25 5.78 16.59
CA ILE A 165 22.59 5.19 15.29
C ILE A 165 23.69 4.13 15.41
N ALA A 166 24.59 4.25 16.40
CA ALA A 166 25.66 3.27 16.64
C ALA A 166 25.12 1.89 17.08
N ASP A 167 23.88 1.80 17.54
CA ASP A 167 23.22 0.54 17.87
C ASP A 167 22.93 -0.34 16.64
N TYR A 168 22.89 0.26 15.44
CA TYR A 168 22.49 -0.41 14.19
C TYR A 168 23.68 -1.08 13.49
N THR A 169 24.24 -2.09 14.15
CA THR A 169 25.44 -2.81 13.71
C THR A 169 25.25 -3.67 12.45
N ASN A 170 24.01 -3.87 12.03
CA ASN A 170 23.64 -4.56 10.78
C ASN A 170 23.58 -3.63 9.55
N ILE A 171 23.88 -2.34 9.74
CA ILE A 171 23.98 -1.33 8.68
C ILE A 171 25.43 -0.89 8.58
N ASP A 172 25.97 -0.73 7.36
CA ASP A 172 27.29 -0.20 7.16
C ASP A 172 27.29 1.33 7.35
N LEU A 173 27.70 1.74 8.55
CA LEU A 173 27.77 3.15 8.97
C LEU A 173 29.08 3.86 8.54
N THR A 174 29.94 3.19 7.76
CA THR A 174 31.21 3.78 7.27
C THR A 174 31.10 4.36 5.86
N THR A 175 29.96 4.16 5.20
CA THR A 175 29.70 4.68 3.84
C THR A 175 29.30 6.15 3.86
N ASN A 176 29.33 6.81 2.70
CA ASN A 176 28.95 8.23 2.56
C ASN A 176 27.43 8.44 2.33
N ASN A 177 26.65 7.36 2.14
CA ASN A 177 25.20 7.38 2.06
C ASN A 177 24.66 6.23 2.92
N ILE A 178 23.98 6.58 3.99
CA ILE A 178 23.47 5.64 4.98
C ILE A 178 21.93 5.73 4.99
N THR A 179 21.26 4.62 4.77
CA THR A 179 19.84 4.51 5.08
C THR A 179 19.71 3.92 6.47
N TRP A 180 19.53 4.77 7.47
CA TRP A 180 19.37 4.36 8.85
C TRP A 180 18.00 3.77 9.12
N MET A 181 16.94 4.48 8.63
CA MET A 181 15.57 4.01 8.80
C MET A 181 14.82 4.03 7.48
N HIS A 182 14.00 2.98 7.30
CA HIS A 182 13.08 2.83 6.18
C HIS A 182 11.80 2.20 6.71
N GLY A 183 10.90 3.05 7.22
CA GLY A 183 9.60 2.63 7.73
C GLY A 183 8.68 2.18 6.59
N ASN A 184 7.96 1.08 6.79
CA ASN A 184 7.04 0.55 5.78
C ASN A 184 5.66 0.19 6.33
N SER A 185 5.49 0.22 7.65
CA SER A 185 4.18 0.24 8.29
C SER A 185 4.24 1.00 9.60
N ILE A 186 3.17 1.72 9.90
CA ILE A 186 2.95 2.44 11.14
C ILE A 186 1.52 2.15 11.62
N GLU A 187 1.38 1.89 12.92
CA GLU A 187 0.10 1.60 13.54
C GLU A 187 0.08 2.06 15.00
N VAL A 188 -1.02 2.64 15.44
CA VAL A 188 -1.30 2.83 16.85
C VAL A 188 -1.89 1.53 17.37
N ASP A 189 -1.14 0.87 18.26
CA ASP A 189 -1.49 -0.41 18.87
C ASP A 189 -2.66 -0.28 19.85
N THR A 190 -3.22 -1.41 20.26
CA THR A 190 -4.35 -1.49 21.20
C THR A 190 -4.10 -0.82 22.55
N ASP A 191 -2.85 -0.71 22.97
CA ASP A 191 -2.43 0.02 24.18
C ASP A 191 -2.19 1.53 23.96
N GLN A 192 -2.54 2.03 22.77
CA GLN A 192 -2.39 3.41 22.31
C GLN A 192 -0.95 3.87 22.11
N ASN A 193 0.03 2.97 22.08
CA ASN A 193 1.40 3.27 21.69
C ASN A 193 1.59 2.99 20.18
N ILE A 194 2.66 3.51 19.61
CA ILE A 194 2.92 3.42 18.16
C ILE A 194 3.82 2.22 17.88
N MET A 195 3.46 1.38 16.91
CA MET A 195 4.33 0.38 16.32
C MET A 195 4.85 0.87 14.98
N LEU A 196 6.15 0.81 14.80
CA LEU A 196 6.86 1.16 13.56
C LEU A 196 7.64 -0.05 13.06
N SER A 197 7.43 -0.46 11.81
CA SER A 197 8.28 -1.46 11.15
C SER A 197 9.40 -0.78 10.39
N ASN A 198 10.65 -1.02 10.79
CA ASN A 198 11.86 -0.53 10.10
C ASN A 198 12.50 -1.67 9.30
N ARG A 199 12.40 -1.58 7.97
CA ARG A 199 12.86 -2.61 7.05
C ARG A 199 14.36 -2.88 7.13
N VAL A 200 15.16 -1.82 7.05
CA VAL A 200 16.62 -1.96 6.86
C VAL A 200 17.32 -2.53 8.09
N SER A 201 16.78 -2.32 9.27
CA SER A 201 17.30 -2.93 10.50
C SER A 201 16.64 -4.26 10.84
N SER A 202 15.61 -4.68 10.08
CA SER A 202 14.81 -5.90 10.36
C SER A 202 14.20 -5.85 11.77
N GLU A 203 13.60 -4.72 12.15
CA GLU A 203 13.03 -4.54 13.50
C GLU A 203 11.65 -3.90 13.49
N ILE A 204 10.91 -4.16 14.55
CA ILE A 204 9.70 -3.46 14.92
C ILE A 204 10.00 -2.68 16.20
N ILE A 205 9.66 -1.40 16.21
CA ILE A 205 9.90 -0.51 17.35
C ILE A 205 8.54 -0.11 17.94
N LYS A 206 8.34 -0.33 19.23
CA LYS A 206 7.20 0.23 19.96
C LYS A 206 7.60 1.53 20.63
N ILE A 207 6.88 2.60 20.31
CA ILE A 207 7.17 3.97 20.72
C ILE A 207 6.03 4.47 21.59
N GLY A 208 6.35 4.99 22.76
CA GLY A 208 5.38 5.62 23.66
C GLY A 208 4.77 6.88 23.05
N ARG A 209 3.50 6.83 22.67
CA ARG A 209 2.79 7.92 21.96
C ARG A 209 2.77 9.25 22.72
N ASN A 210 2.89 9.23 24.06
CA ASN A 210 2.92 10.44 24.90
C ASN A 210 4.33 10.95 25.18
N THR A 211 5.38 10.11 24.98
CA THR A 211 6.74 10.42 25.42
C THR A 211 7.77 10.40 24.31
N GLY A 212 7.47 9.72 23.19
CA GLY A 212 8.43 9.42 22.14
C GLY A 212 9.46 8.35 22.50
N ASN A 213 9.52 7.89 23.76
CA ASN A 213 10.50 6.91 24.20
C ASN A 213 10.22 5.53 23.60
N VAL A 214 11.29 4.81 23.27
CA VAL A 214 11.18 3.40 22.88
C VAL A 214 10.74 2.57 24.11
N ILE A 215 9.68 1.78 23.91
CA ILE A 215 9.16 0.86 24.93
C ILE A 215 9.86 -0.49 24.81
N TRP A 216 9.91 -1.02 23.58
CA TRP A 216 10.63 -2.24 23.24
C TRP A 216 10.98 -2.30 21.75
N ARG A 217 11.89 -3.21 21.41
CA ARG A 217 12.33 -3.51 20.04
C ARG A 217 12.22 -5.01 19.80
N LEU A 218 11.54 -5.41 18.73
CA LEU A 218 11.41 -6.81 18.30
C LEU A 218 12.19 -7.02 17.00
N GLY A 219 13.16 -7.90 17.00
CA GLY A 219 14.10 -8.10 15.89
C GLY A 219 15.21 -7.05 15.87
N GLY A 220 16.03 -7.08 14.81
CA GLY A 220 17.17 -6.17 14.66
C GLY A 220 18.31 -6.38 15.67
N PRO A 221 19.31 -5.48 15.67
CA PRO A 221 20.50 -5.64 16.54
C PRO A 221 20.23 -5.46 18.03
N LYS A 222 19.19 -4.73 18.38
CA LYS A 222 18.79 -4.43 19.76
C LYS A 222 17.49 -5.10 20.15
N ASN A 223 17.27 -6.31 19.65
CA ASN A 223 16.11 -7.11 19.97
C ASN A 223 16.00 -7.40 21.47
N ASP A 224 14.82 -7.09 22.04
CA ASP A 224 14.51 -7.34 23.45
C ASP A 224 13.85 -8.72 23.67
N PHE A 225 13.37 -9.38 22.61
CA PHE A 225 12.54 -10.58 22.69
C PHE A 225 13.33 -11.87 22.43
N LEU A 226 12.94 -12.94 23.10
CA LEU A 226 13.30 -14.29 22.71
C LEU A 226 12.27 -14.80 21.69
N PHE A 227 12.73 -15.25 20.52
CA PHE A 227 11.87 -15.95 19.57
C PHE A 227 11.72 -17.42 19.96
N GLU A 228 10.46 -17.86 20.14
CA GLU A 228 10.12 -19.26 20.41
C GLU A 228 9.33 -19.88 19.24
N ASP A 229 9.49 -21.18 19.04
CA ASP A 229 8.85 -21.97 17.99
C ASP A 229 9.13 -21.47 16.54
N ASP A 230 10.13 -20.63 16.37
CA ASP A 230 10.57 -20.10 15.08
C ASP A 230 12.00 -20.58 14.74
N SER A 231 12.08 -21.54 13.82
CA SER A 231 13.35 -22.10 13.38
C SER A 231 14.27 -21.12 12.65
N LEU A 232 13.72 -19.99 12.14
CA LEU A 232 14.48 -18.92 11.50
C LEU A 232 14.89 -17.83 12.48
N ASN A 233 14.47 -17.91 13.75
CA ASN A 233 14.80 -17.00 14.82
C ASN A 233 14.42 -15.54 14.48
N GLY A 234 13.20 -15.35 14.02
CA GLY A 234 12.63 -14.05 13.65
C GLY A 234 12.51 -13.83 12.14
N PHE A 235 12.44 -12.58 11.77
CA PHE A 235 12.17 -12.11 10.42
C PHE A 235 13.29 -11.21 9.91
N SER A 236 13.27 -10.93 8.60
CA SER A 236 14.23 -9.99 8.01
C SER A 236 13.63 -9.18 6.86
N MET A 237 13.95 -7.88 6.84
CA MET A 237 13.51 -6.92 5.82
C MET A 237 11.97 -6.88 5.66
N GLN A 238 11.24 -7.18 6.73
CA GLN A 238 9.78 -7.36 6.78
C GLN A 238 8.99 -6.13 6.34
N HIS A 239 7.73 -6.38 5.97
CA HIS A 239 6.73 -5.36 5.66
C HIS A 239 5.42 -5.63 6.40
N ASP A 240 4.61 -4.57 6.51
CA ASP A 240 3.20 -4.63 6.83
C ASP A 240 2.88 -5.29 8.18
N VAL A 241 3.53 -4.82 9.22
CA VAL A 241 3.28 -5.28 10.59
C VAL A 241 1.92 -4.77 11.05
N ARG A 242 1.07 -5.67 11.59
CA ARG A 242 -0.29 -5.34 12.07
C ARG A 242 -0.62 -6.10 13.35
N ARG A 243 -1.27 -5.41 14.30
CA ARG A 243 -1.95 -6.06 15.43
C ARG A 243 -3.29 -6.60 14.93
N ILE A 244 -3.54 -7.89 15.08
CA ILE A 244 -4.80 -8.51 14.72
C ILE A 244 -5.74 -8.67 15.92
N GLU A 245 -7.01 -8.98 15.67
CA GLU A 245 -8.09 -8.98 16.67
C GLU A 245 -7.80 -9.84 17.91
N ASN A 246 -7.12 -10.97 17.74
CA ASN A 246 -6.75 -11.87 18.85
C ASN A 246 -5.56 -11.36 19.71
N GLY A 247 -5.00 -10.19 19.36
CA GLY A 247 -3.86 -9.58 20.05
C GLY A 247 -2.49 -10.02 19.53
N HIS A 248 -2.42 -10.90 18.53
CA HIS A 248 -1.15 -11.29 17.90
C HIS A 248 -0.68 -10.24 16.88
N LEU A 249 0.58 -10.33 16.47
CA LEU A 249 1.13 -9.56 15.36
C LEU A 249 1.20 -10.42 14.11
N THR A 250 0.76 -9.87 12.97
CA THR A 250 1.06 -10.42 11.65
C THR A 250 2.05 -9.54 10.92
N LEU A 251 2.86 -10.14 10.06
CA LEU A 251 3.80 -9.44 9.18
C LEU A 251 4.12 -10.27 7.93
N PHE A 252 4.53 -9.59 6.88
CA PHE A 252 5.16 -10.22 5.73
C PHE A 252 6.68 -10.19 5.92
N ASP A 253 7.27 -11.35 6.24
CA ASP A 253 8.71 -11.56 6.32
C ASP A 253 9.26 -11.75 4.90
N ASN A 254 9.87 -10.70 4.34
CA ASN A 254 10.51 -10.79 3.03
C ASN A 254 11.68 -11.79 3.04
N GLY A 255 12.30 -12.01 4.21
CA GLY A 255 13.28 -13.06 4.43
C GLY A 255 14.58 -12.88 3.65
N ASN A 256 14.92 -11.64 3.26
CA ASN A 256 16.09 -11.38 2.41
C ASN A 256 17.42 -11.84 3.02
N LEU A 257 17.48 -11.90 4.36
CA LEU A 257 18.70 -12.27 5.10
C LEU A 257 18.66 -13.73 5.60
N HIS A 258 17.60 -14.49 5.32
CA HIS A 258 17.57 -15.92 5.60
C HIS A 258 18.44 -16.69 4.62
N ASP A 259 19.02 -17.80 5.07
CA ASP A 259 19.83 -18.70 4.25
C ASP A 259 19.33 -20.17 4.41
N PRO A 260 18.67 -20.76 3.41
CA PRO A 260 18.30 -20.14 2.12
C PRO A 260 17.27 -19.02 2.27
N GLN A 261 17.26 -18.07 1.32
CA GLN A 261 16.27 -17.01 1.28
C GLN A 261 14.86 -17.60 1.18
N ILE A 262 13.95 -17.14 2.03
CA ILE A 262 12.55 -17.58 2.05
C ILE A 262 11.66 -16.44 2.53
N SER A 263 10.64 -16.12 1.74
CA SER A 263 9.59 -15.19 2.19
C SER A 263 8.43 -15.97 2.79
N ARG A 264 7.83 -15.39 3.83
CA ARG A 264 6.70 -15.99 4.54
C ARG A 264 5.83 -14.93 5.20
N VAL A 265 4.57 -15.25 5.44
CA VAL A 265 3.75 -14.54 6.42
C VAL A 265 3.98 -15.18 7.78
N CYS A 266 4.12 -14.37 8.82
CA CYS A 266 4.24 -14.80 10.19
C CYS A 266 3.11 -14.23 11.05
N GLU A 267 2.64 -15.00 12.04
CA GLU A 267 1.79 -14.57 13.13
C GLU A 267 2.52 -14.88 14.45
N TYR A 268 2.82 -13.86 15.24
CA TYR A 268 3.49 -13.98 16.53
C TYR A 268 2.55 -13.59 17.67
N GLU A 269 2.47 -14.42 18.70
CA GLU A 269 1.99 -14.04 20.03
C GLU A 269 3.14 -13.36 20.78
N LEU A 270 2.87 -12.16 21.36
CA LEU A 270 3.86 -11.44 22.16
C LEU A 270 3.50 -11.46 23.62
N ASP A 271 4.38 -12.02 24.47
CA ASP A 271 4.40 -11.75 25.90
C ASP A 271 5.34 -10.57 26.17
N GLU A 272 4.78 -9.37 26.19
CA GLU A 272 5.53 -8.13 26.42
C GLU A 272 6.06 -8.00 27.87
N THR A 273 5.63 -8.89 28.80
CA THR A 273 6.14 -8.94 30.19
C THR A 273 7.41 -9.78 30.26
N SER A 274 7.40 -10.95 29.65
CA SER A 274 8.54 -11.87 29.63
C SER A 274 9.46 -11.63 28.43
N MET A 275 9.10 -10.73 27.52
CA MET A 275 9.79 -10.46 26.27
C MET A 275 9.98 -11.73 25.43
N ILE A 276 8.88 -12.44 25.18
CA ILE A 276 8.84 -13.66 24.36
C ILE A 276 7.94 -13.40 23.14
N ALA A 277 8.44 -13.76 21.96
CA ALA A 277 7.70 -13.74 20.70
C ALA A 277 7.57 -15.18 20.17
N THR A 278 6.40 -15.78 20.34
CA THR A 278 6.12 -17.16 19.93
C THR A 278 5.50 -17.18 18.54
N LEU A 279 6.11 -17.92 17.60
CA LEU A 279 5.56 -18.11 16.26
C LEU A 279 4.36 -19.05 16.31
N ILE A 280 3.15 -18.52 16.17
CA ILE A 280 1.90 -19.29 16.23
C ILE A 280 1.56 -19.89 14.86
N TRP A 281 1.78 -19.13 13.80
CA TRP A 281 1.45 -19.56 12.45
C TRP A 281 2.40 -18.91 11.44
N SER A 282 2.73 -19.65 10.38
CA SER A 282 3.46 -19.10 9.25
C SER A 282 3.07 -19.79 7.96
N PHE A 283 3.18 -19.07 6.84
CA PHE A 283 2.97 -19.63 5.52
C PHE A 283 4.02 -19.12 4.54
N SER A 284 4.70 -20.06 3.88
CA SER A 284 5.54 -19.82 2.70
C SER A 284 4.88 -20.45 1.49
N HIS A 285 4.97 -19.80 0.33
CA HIS A 285 4.36 -20.34 -0.87
C HIS A 285 5.02 -21.66 -1.29
N PRO A 286 4.24 -22.73 -1.63
CA PRO A 286 4.80 -24.03 -1.95
C PRO A 286 5.73 -24.01 -3.18
N ASP A 287 5.52 -23.09 -4.13
CA ASP A 287 6.37 -22.90 -5.29
C ASP A 287 7.64 -22.08 -5.01
N GLY A 288 7.86 -21.68 -3.75
CA GLY A 288 9.06 -20.97 -3.33
C GLY A 288 9.15 -19.53 -3.79
N HIS A 289 8.01 -18.86 -3.98
CA HIS A 289 7.99 -17.43 -4.32
C HIS A 289 8.62 -16.60 -3.21
N CYS A 290 9.52 -15.68 -3.58
CA CYS A 290 10.19 -14.77 -2.68
C CYS A 290 9.91 -13.33 -3.08
N GLY A 291 9.44 -12.54 -2.13
CA GLY A 291 9.22 -11.09 -2.28
C GLY A 291 10.41 -10.31 -1.78
N LEU A 292 11.23 -9.75 -2.68
CA LEU A 292 12.45 -9.02 -2.28
C LEU A 292 12.18 -7.68 -1.61
N ALA A 293 11.03 -7.07 -1.90
CA ALA A 293 10.58 -5.79 -1.36
C ALA A 293 9.07 -5.70 -1.49
N MET A 294 8.47 -4.71 -0.83
CA MET A 294 7.00 -4.59 -0.80
C MET A 294 6.37 -5.81 -0.11
N GLY A 295 5.09 -6.01 -0.30
CA GLY A 295 4.37 -7.14 0.26
C GLY A 295 3.48 -6.76 1.42
N SER A 296 2.43 -7.54 1.63
CA SER A 296 1.49 -7.34 2.73
C SER A 296 0.84 -8.63 3.16
N ALA A 297 0.40 -8.66 4.41
CA ALA A 297 -0.33 -9.78 5.01
C ALA A 297 -1.54 -9.24 5.77
N GLN A 298 -2.75 -9.67 5.39
CA GLN A 298 -3.98 -9.29 6.08
C GLN A 298 -4.70 -10.52 6.58
N ARG A 299 -4.85 -10.64 7.91
CA ARG A 299 -5.76 -11.63 8.50
C ARG A 299 -7.20 -11.18 8.29
N LEU A 300 -7.99 -12.04 7.66
CA LEU A 300 -9.39 -11.79 7.33
C LEU A 300 -10.33 -12.29 8.44
N PRO A 301 -11.58 -11.78 8.52
CA PRO A 301 -12.54 -12.18 9.57
C PRO A 301 -12.83 -13.68 9.65
N ASN A 302 -12.73 -14.41 8.53
CA ASN A 302 -12.88 -15.87 8.50
C ASN A 302 -11.60 -16.64 8.86
N GLN A 303 -10.56 -15.97 9.36
CA GLN A 303 -9.23 -16.48 9.68
C GLN A 303 -8.37 -16.82 8.45
N ASN A 304 -8.82 -16.61 7.24
CA ASN A 304 -7.95 -16.66 6.07
C ASN A 304 -6.92 -15.53 6.12
N THR A 305 -5.84 -15.67 5.36
CA THR A 305 -4.83 -14.61 5.21
C THR A 305 -4.69 -14.25 3.74
N LEU A 306 -4.93 -12.99 3.42
CA LEU A 306 -4.61 -12.42 2.11
C LEU A 306 -3.13 -12.01 2.11
N ILE A 307 -2.41 -12.43 1.08
CA ILE A 307 -0.97 -12.22 0.95
C ILE A 307 -0.69 -11.56 -0.40
N ASN A 308 -0.02 -10.42 -0.38
CA ASN A 308 0.62 -9.85 -1.55
C ASN A 308 2.13 -10.13 -1.46
N TRP A 309 2.69 -10.82 -2.44
CA TRP A 309 4.11 -11.19 -2.45
C TRP A 309 5.05 -10.06 -2.87
N GLY A 310 4.49 -8.88 -3.21
CA GLY A 310 5.26 -7.69 -3.55
C GLY A 310 6.10 -7.85 -4.81
N LEU A 311 7.37 -7.49 -4.74
CA LEU A 311 8.33 -7.67 -5.84
C LEU A 311 8.82 -9.12 -5.88
N VAL A 312 8.14 -9.96 -6.64
CA VAL A 312 8.42 -11.38 -6.72
C VAL A 312 9.68 -11.64 -7.56
N MET A 313 10.59 -12.44 -6.99
CA MET A 313 11.78 -12.95 -7.68
C MET A 313 11.79 -14.47 -7.60
N GLY A 314 12.54 -15.12 -8.52
CA GLY A 314 12.68 -16.57 -8.52
C GLY A 314 11.64 -17.29 -9.38
N ASN A 315 10.82 -16.55 -10.13
CA ASN A 315 10.04 -17.11 -11.23
C ASN A 315 11.03 -17.56 -12.34
N PRO A 316 11.24 -18.86 -12.55
CA PRO A 316 12.33 -19.34 -13.39
C PRO A 316 12.23 -18.91 -14.85
N ASN A 317 11.06 -18.47 -15.31
CA ASN A 317 10.81 -18.10 -16.70
C ASN A 317 10.40 -16.62 -16.85
N ASN A 318 10.32 -15.83 -15.75
CA ASN A 318 9.78 -14.48 -15.78
C ASN A 318 8.34 -14.41 -16.39
N GLU A 319 7.52 -15.42 -16.10
CA GLU A 319 6.22 -15.60 -16.75
C GLU A 319 5.14 -14.63 -16.18
N PHE A 320 5.32 -14.19 -14.93
CA PHE A 320 4.38 -13.30 -14.25
C PHE A 320 5.11 -12.28 -13.37
N GLY A 321 4.37 -11.26 -12.93
CA GLY A 321 4.82 -10.19 -12.03
C GLY A 321 4.36 -10.44 -10.59
N ALA A 322 3.56 -9.51 -10.04
CA ALA A 322 3.00 -9.65 -8.70
C ALA A 322 2.08 -10.87 -8.56
N ILE A 323 2.05 -11.44 -7.36
CA ILE A 323 1.16 -12.54 -6.99
C ILE A 323 0.34 -12.10 -5.79
N ILE A 324 -0.96 -12.41 -5.82
CA ILE A 324 -1.87 -12.31 -4.69
C ILE A 324 -2.35 -13.71 -4.35
N THR A 325 -2.21 -14.11 -3.10
CA THR A 325 -2.65 -15.42 -2.60
C THR A 325 -3.55 -15.22 -1.39
N GLU A 326 -4.67 -15.94 -1.29
CA GLU A 326 -5.41 -16.10 -0.04
C GLU A 326 -5.29 -17.54 0.42
N VAL A 327 -4.95 -17.73 1.69
CA VAL A 327 -4.82 -19.05 2.30
C VAL A 327 -5.74 -19.19 3.49
N ASP A 328 -6.32 -20.37 3.70
CA ASP A 328 -7.05 -20.69 4.93
C ASP A 328 -6.07 -20.88 6.11
N TYR A 329 -6.60 -20.97 7.33
CA TYR A 329 -5.76 -21.16 8.52
C TYR A 329 -5.01 -22.50 8.51
N ASN A 330 -5.51 -23.51 7.76
CA ASN A 330 -4.83 -24.81 7.55
C ASN A 330 -3.78 -24.76 6.44
N LYS A 331 -3.50 -23.57 5.88
CA LYS A 331 -2.50 -23.31 4.84
C LYS A 331 -2.89 -23.86 3.45
N ASN A 332 -4.18 -24.07 3.18
CA ASN A 332 -4.65 -24.36 1.83
C ASN A 332 -4.84 -23.05 1.08
N ILE A 333 -4.31 -22.96 -0.14
CA ILE A 333 -4.54 -21.83 -1.03
C ILE A 333 -6.00 -21.92 -1.52
N VAL A 334 -6.77 -20.83 -1.33
CA VAL A 334 -8.17 -20.71 -1.75
C VAL A 334 -8.37 -19.65 -2.83
N LEU A 335 -7.41 -18.75 -3.00
CA LEU A 335 -7.36 -17.78 -4.10
C LEU A 335 -5.91 -17.61 -4.55
N GLU A 336 -5.70 -17.56 -5.87
CA GLU A 336 -4.42 -17.13 -6.43
C GLU A 336 -4.62 -16.36 -7.72
N ILE A 337 -3.99 -15.19 -7.79
CA ILE A 337 -4.03 -14.26 -8.92
C ILE A 337 -2.58 -13.90 -9.29
N HIS A 338 -2.26 -14.05 -10.58
CA HIS A 338 -0.97 -13.65 -11.14
C HIS A 338 -1.15 -12.45 -12.07
N TYR A 339 -0.30 -11.46 -11.91
CA TYR A 339 -0.22 -10.33 -12.82
C TYR A 339 0.83 -10.59 -13.91
N PRO A 340 0.70 -9.94 -15.08
CA PRO A 340 1.70 -10.05 -16.14
C PRO A 340 3.09 -9.63 -15.66
N HIS A 341 4.11 -10.14 -16.34
CA HIS A 341 5.50 -9.77 -16.06
C HIS A 341 5.69 -8.24 -16.07
N GLY A 342 6.44 -7.74 -15.10
CA GLY A 342 6.70 -6.30 -14.95
C GLY A 342 5.66 -5.54 -14.13
N HIS A 343 4.57 -6.18 -13.72
CA HIS A 343 3.59 -5.58 -12.80
C HIS A 343 3.92 -5.93 -11.35
N ASN A 344 3.84 -4.95 -10.46
CA ASN A 344 4.06 -5.10 -9.03
C ASN A 344 2.90 -4.45 -8.26
N ASN A 345 2.60 -4.98 -7.09
CA ASN A 345 1.68 -4.36 -6.12
C ASN A 345 2.46 -3.99 -4.87
N TYR A 346 2.28 -2.76 -4.37
CA TYR A 346 2.92 -2.37 -3.12
C TYR A 346 2.29 -3.10 -1.92
N LYS A 347 0.99 -2.90 -1.72
CA LYS A 347 0.13 -3.61 -0.76
C LYS A 347 -1.18 -3.97 -1.43
N VAL A 348 -1.85 -5.00 -0.93
CA VAL A 348 -3.18 -5.42 -1.35
C VAL A 348 -4.04 -5.64 -0.11
N ARG A 349 -5.29 -5.24 -0.17
CA ARG A 349 -6.26 -5.37 0.92
C ARG A 349 -7.57 -5.97 0.43
N LYS A 350 -8.24 -6.69 1.31
CA LYS A 350 -9.64 -7.07 1.17
C LYS A 350 -10.48 -6.30 2.16
N ASP A 351 -11.52 -5.64 1.67
CA ASP A 351 -12.45 -4.89 2.51
C ASP A 351 -13.82 -4.78 1.85
N VAL A 352 -14.77 -4.16 2.54
CA VAL A 352 -16.10 -3.84 2.02
C VAL A 352 -16.19 -2.35 1.80
N TRP A 353 -16.47 -1.96 0.56
CA TRP A 353 -16.70 -0.56 0.22
C TRP A 353 -18.05 -0.40 -0.50
N GLY A 354 -18.92 0.37 0.09
CA GLY A 354 -20.22 0.69 -0.49
C GLY A 354 -20.15 1.97 -1.32
N PHE A 355 -20.12 1.86 -2.63
CA PHE A 355 -20.40 3.00 -3.48
C PHE A 355 -21.82 3.50 -3.24
N GLN A 356 -22.02 4.80 -3.06
CA GLN A 356 -23.35 5.39 -2.87
C GLN A 356 -24.00 5.84 -4.18
N THR A 357 -23.29 5.80 -5.29
CA THR A 357 -23.80 6.08 -6.62
C THR A 357 -23.32 5.01 -7.61
N ASN A 358 -24.11 4.80 -8.65
CA ASN A 358 -23.61 4.14 -9.84
C ASN A 358 -22.61 5.13 -10.50
N LEU A 359 -21.32 4.94 -10.25
CA LEU A 359 -20.29 5.65 -11.01
C LEU A 359 -20.41 5.19 -12.47
N MET A 360 -21.21 5.89 -13.24
CA MET A 360 -21.34 5.62 -14.67
C MET A 360 -20.23 6.38 -15.39
N PRO A 361 -19.33 5.69 -16.12
CA PRO A 361 -18.44 6.36 -17.06
C PRO A 361 -19.27 7.21 -18.02
N GLY A 362 -18.92 8.48 -18.14
CA GLY A 362 -19.68 9.40 -18.98
C GLY A 362 -20.71 10.25 -18.24
N ASP A 363 -21.07 9.93 -16.98
CA ASP A 363 -21.83 10.83 -16.11
C ASP A 363 -20.89 11.89 -15.51
N THR A 364 -20.64 12.92 -16.29
CA THR A 364 -19.66 13.95 -15.97
C THR A 364 -20.21 15.06 -15.08
N ASN A 365 -21.54 15.20 -15.06
CA ASN A 365 -22.24 16.23 -14.29
C ASN A 365 -22.82 15.68 -12.96
N LEU A 366 -22.75 14.34 -12.71
CA LEU A 366 -23.23 13.66 -11.50
C LEU A 366 -24.74 13.70 -11.29
N ASP A 367 -25.51 13.61 -12.33
CA ASP A 367 -26.97 13.55 -12.23
C ASP A 367 -27.55 12.13 -12.33
N ASP A 368 -26.69 11.09 -12.33
CA ASP A 368 -27.00 9.67 -12.46
C ASP A 368 -27.58 9.29 -13.85
N VAL A 369 -27.38 10.15 -14.86
CA VAL A 369 -27.83 9.92 -16.23
C VAL A 369 -26.69 10.26 -17.18
N VAL A 370 -26.35 9.36 -18.08
CA VAL A 370 -25.41 9.67 -19.18
C VAL A 370 -26.18 10.21 -20.35
N ASP A 371 -26.08 11.53 -20.60
CA ASP A 371 -26.81 12.18 -21.69
C ASP A 371 -26.02 13.34 -22.37
N ILE A 372 -26.67 14.14 -23.18
CA ILE A 372 -26.03 15.24 -23.92
C ILE A 372 -25.48 16.32 -22.98
N MET A 373 -25.95 16.41 -21.73
CA MET A 373 -25.48 17.41 -20.77
C MET A 373 -24.08 17.08 -20.30
N ASP A 374 -23.70 15.79 -20.29
CA ASP A 374 -22.34 15.35 -19.93
C ASP A 374 -21.33 15.77 -20.98
N ILE A 375 -21.70 15.71 -22.28
CA ILE A 375 -20.87 16.25 -23.34
C ILE A 375 -20.61 17.74 -23.14
N HIS A 376 -21.64 18.47 -22.73
CA HIS A 376 -21.50 19.90 -22.45
C HIS A 376 -20.52 20.15 -21.30
N TYR A 377 -20.61 19.33 -20.26
CA TYR A 377 -19.75 19.44 -19.09
C TYR A 377 -18.26 19.16 -19.42
N ILE A 378 -17.98 18.15 -20.25
CA ILE A 378 -16.62 17.90 -20.76
C ILE A 378 -16.11 19.05 -21.63
N ILE A 379 -16.97 19.63 -22.49
CA ILE A 379 -16.59 20.77 -23.34
C ILE A 379 -16.29 22.00 -22.49
N ASP A 380 -17.10 22.28 -21.47
CA ASP A 380 -16.85 23.37 -20.54
C ASP A 380 -15.50 23.19 -19.82
N TYR A 381 -15.14 21.97 -19.48
CA TYR A 381 -13.84 21.64 -18.90
C TYR A 381 -12.67 22.08 -19.81
N PHE A 382 -12.74 21.82 -21.12
CA PHE A 382 -11.68 22.24 -22.07
C PHE A 382 -11.66 23.76 -22.33
N THR A 383 -12.74 24.47 -22.02
CA THR A 383 -12.88 25.90 -22.35
C THR A 383 -12.62 26.83 -21.20
N VAL A 384 -12.67 26.33 -19.95
CA VAL A 384 -12.46 27.12 -18.74
C VAL A 384 -11.06 26.82 -18.18
N ASP A 385 -10.13 27.78 -18.32
CA ASP A 385 -8.81 27.70 -17.69
C ASP A 385 -8.97 27.57 -16.16
N SER A 386 -8.48 26.48 -15.59
CA SER A 386 -8.22 26.29 -14.15
C SER A 386 -9.19 25.45 -13.29
N VAL A 387 -9.66 24.31 -13.74
CA VAL A 387 -10.12 23.29 -12.78
C VAL A 387 -8.98 22.30 -12.56
N ALA A 388 -8.41 22.27 -11.36
CA ALA A 388 -7.50 21.19 -10.98
C ALA A 388 -8.30 19.89 -11.05
N LEU A 389 -7.92 19.01 -11.96
CA LEU A 389 -8.54 17.68 -12.07
C LEU A 389 -8.12 16.83 -10.89
N ASP A 390 -9.09 16.42 -10.11
CA ASP A 390 -8.91 15.25 -9.26
C ASP A 390 -8.96 13.97 -10.10
N ILE A 391 -8.57 12.85 -9.50
CA ILE A 391 -8.53 11.54 -10.15
C ILE A 391 -9.92 11.06 -10.60
N PHE A 392 -11.00 11.66 -10.09
CA PHE A 392 -12.39 11.29 -10.41
C PHE A 392 -12.93 11.99 -11.63
N HIS A 393 -12.49 13.20 -11.87
CA HIS A 393 -12.70 13.83 -13.17
C HIS A 393 -12.04 12.96 -14.26
N LEU A 394 -10.83 12.43 -14.00
CA LEU A 394 -10.22 11.44 -14.89
C LEU A 394 -11.13 10.23 -15.10
N TYR A 395 -11.65 9.59 -14.05
CA TYR A 395 -12.49 8.39 -14.22
C TYR A 395 -13.77 8.64 -15.00
N ARG A 396 -14.41 9.79 -14.82
CA ARG A 396 -15.68 10.14 -15.49
C ARG A 396 -15.48 10.72 -16.89
N PHE A 397 -14.43 11.49 -17.07
CA PHE A 397 -14.14 12.21 -18.30
C PHE A 397 -13.26 11.40 -19.27
N ASP A 398 -12.40 10.53 -18.76
CA ASP A 398 -11.62 9.57 -19.55
C ASP A 398 -12.50 8.36 -19.89
N ILE A 399 -13.38 8.55 -20.88
CA ILE A 399 -14.41 7.59 -21.23
C ILE A 399 -13.82 6.42 -22.00
N ASN A 400 -12.79 6.69 -22.82
CA ASN A 400 -12.07 5.69 -23.58
C ASN A 400 -10.99 4.95 -22.74
N ARG A 401 -10.75 5.39 -21.49
CA ARG A 401 -9.81 4.78 -20.53
C ARG A 401 -8.35 4.81 -20.99
N ASP A 402 -7.94 5.80 -21.77
CA ASP A 402 -6.56 5.94 -22.23
C ASP A 402 -5.64 6.69 -21.26
N GLY A 403 -6.17 7.15 -20.11
CA GLY A 403 -5.45 7.89 -19.08
C GLY A 403 -5.31 9.38 -19.35
N THR A 404 -5.96 9.88 -20.41
CA THR A 404 -5.94 11.30 -20.77
C THR A 404 -7.35 11.80 -21.09
N ILE A 405 -7.72 13.00 -20.62
CA ILE A 405 -8.97 13.63 -21.01
C ILE A 405 -8.70 14.44 -22.29
N SER A 406 -9.36 14.07 -23.39
CA SER A 406 -9.14 14.63 -24.70
C SER A 406 -10.43 14.72 -25.53
N GLU A 407 -10.36 15.26 -26.76
CA GLU A 407 -11.49 15.23 -27.69
C GLU A 407 -11.95 13.79 -28.04
N SER A 408 -11.07 12.80 -27.88
CA SER A 408 -11.39 11.39 -28.11
C SER A 408 -12.43 10.86 -27.10
N ASP A 409 -12.48 11.41 -25.87
CA ASP A 409 -13.48 11.04 -24.87
C ASP A 409 -14.86 11.57 -25.21
N ILE A 410 -14.91 12.77 -25.79
CA ILE A 410 -16.16 13.32 -26.33
C ILE A 410 -16.70 12.44 -27.44
N ASP A 411 -15.84 12.01 -28.37
CA ASP A 411 -16.24 11.11 -29.44
C ASP A 411 -16.79 9.78 -28.92
N HIS A 412 -16.14 9.20 -27.90
CA HIS A 412 -16.60 7.97 -27.24
C HIS A 412 -17.93 8.17 -26.48
N LEU A 413 -18.11 9.31 -25.81
CA LEU A 413 -19.38 9.61 -25.15
C LEU A 413 -20.52 9.78 -26.15
N VAL A 414 -20.25 10.43 -27.29
CA VAL A 414 -21.22 10.53 -28.40
C VAL A 414 -21.57 9.14 -28.95
N GLU A 415 -20.59 8.26 -29.10
CA GLU A 415 -20.84 6.87 -29.55
C GLU A 415 -21.66 6.09 -28.54
N LEU A 416 -21.37 6.20 -27.25
CA LEU A 416 -22.16 5.61 -26.17
C LEU A 416 -23.63 6.07 -26.26
N LEU A 417 -23.87 7.37 -26.39
CA LEU A 417 -25.21 7.93 -26.43
C LEU A 417 -26.00 7.56 -27.71
N LEU A 418 -25.30 7.37 -28.83
CA LEU A 418 -25.95 7.04 -30.10
C LEU A 418 -26.23 5.54 -30.26
N PHE A 419 -25.48 4.67 -29.60
CA PHE A 419 -25.49 3.21 -29.84
C PHE A 419 -25.78 2.37 -28.60
N SER A 420 -26.06 2.97 -27.42
CA SER A 420 -26.39 2.23 -26.19
C SER A 420 -27.75 1.52 -26.20
N ASP A 421 -28.58 1.71 -27.23
CA ASP A 421 -29.88 1.06 -27.42
C ASP A 421 -29.83 -0.14 -28.39
N LEU A 422 -28.70 -0.70 -28.70
CA LEU A 422 -28.53 -1.90 -29.52
C LEU A 422 -27.82 -3.00 -28.71
#